data_d9aa19fed4e8c3130072a0eda571c4fa
#
_entry.id   d9aa19fed4e8c3130072a0eda571c4fa
#
_cell.length_a   1.000
_cell.length_b   1.000
_cell.length_c   1.000
_cell.angle_alpha   90.00
_cell.angle_beta   90.00
_cell.angle_gamma   90.00
#
_symmetry.space_group_name_H-M   'P 1'
#
loop_
_entity.id
_entity.type
_entity.pdbx_description
1 polymer ?
#
loop_
_entity_poly.entity_id
_entity_poly.type
_entity_poly.pdbx_seq_one_letter_code
_entity_poly.pdbx_strand_id
1 'polypeptide(L)'
;PYKMDTITYNLESKKAKIKGVATQQGDGWLVGGSVKKMPDNTINIENGKYTTCDETDHPHFYLAMTKAKVIPGKKVVTGPAYLVMEDVPIYFLGIPEGFFPISSGPKSGLLMPTYGEEYTKGFFLRDLGYYFTLGDYADLAVRGGIYTLGSWEASAASRYIKRYKYSGSFNMQYSNIKTGEKGEPDYIKQSNFRIQWTHSQDPKANPGSTFSASVNFATSGYSKYSATNLNVILATQTNSSIAYSKNWAGTPFSLSANMSISQNSQNKTISVTLPTLVFNVSRFYPFKRKEKTGKDRWYEKISMQYTGKMTNSVSTTEDKIFSMETL
;
A
#
# COMPACT_ATOMS: atom_id res chain seq x y z
N PRO A 1 -24.71 -18.17 9.92
CA PRO A 1 -25.13 -19.05 11.00
C PRO A 1 -25.24 -18.27 12.30
N TYR A 2 -26.24 -18.55 13.12
CA TYR A 2 -26.42 -17.95 14.43
C TYR A 2 -26.31 -19.09 15.45
N LYS A 3 -25.43 -18.91 16.45
CA LYS A 3 -25.46 -19.75 17.68
C LYS A 3 -26.09 -18.91 18.77
N MET A 4 -27.02 -19.45 19.55
CA MET A 4 -27.65 -18.77 20.68
C MET A 4 -28.07 -19.77 21.75
N ASP A 5 -28.00 -19.36 23.02
CA ASP A 5 -28.38 -20.21 24.14
C ASP A 5 -29.88 -20.12 24.46
N THR A 6 -30.40 -18.92 24.57
CA THR A 6 -31.79 -18.67 24.96
C THR A 6 -32.36 -17.46 24.24
N ILE A 7 -33.59 -17.58 23.74
CA ILE A 7 -34.36 -16.49 23.16
C ILE A 7 -35.69 -16.30 23.85
N THR A 8 -36.01 -15.07 24.23
CA THR A 8 -37.34 -14.69 24.75
C THR A 8 -37.91 -13.62 23.81
N TYR A 9 -39.06 -13.92 23.22
CA TYR A 9 -39.70 -13.00 22.26
C TYR A 9 -41.04 -12.53 22.79
N ASN A 10 -41.28 -11.22 22.78
CA ASN A 10 -42.55 -10.62 23.13
C ASN A 10 -43.35 -10.30 21.85
N LEU A 11 -44.50 -10.93 21.69
CA LEU A 11 -45.34 -10.85 20.51
C LEU A 11 -45.97 -9.46 20.31
N GLU A 12 -46.31 -8.78 21.41
CA GLU A 12 -46.94 -7.43 21.36
C GLU A 12 -45.91 -6.35 20.96
N SER A 13 -44.78 -6.29 21.65
CA SER A 13 -43.75 -5.29 21.43
C SER A 13 -42.79 -5.64 20.31
N LYS A 14 -42.86 -6.84 19.73
CA LYS A 14 -41.96 -7.36 18.67
C LYS A 14 -40.48 -7.30 19.05
N LYS A 15 -40.16 -7.36 20.33
CA LYS A 15 -38.78 -7.31 20.85
C LYS A 15 -38.33 -8.71 21.25
N ALA A 16 -37.07 -9.05 20.92
CA ALA A 16 -36.41 -10.25 21.39
C ALA A 16 -35.28 -9.93 22.34
N LYS A 17 -35.15 -10.71 23.42
CA LYS A 17 -34.00 -10.76 24.29
C LYS A 17 -33.30 -12.10 24.10
N ILE A 18 -32.03 -12.08 23.81
CA ILE A 18 -31.24 -13.26 23.45
C ILE A 18 -30.00 -13.26 24.33
N LYS A 19 -29.63 -14.43 24.84
CA LYS A 19 -28.41 -14.64 25.61
C LYS A 19 -27.46 -15.56 24.83
N GLY A 20 -26.15 -15.32 24.97
CA GLY A 20 -25.11 -16.15 24.37
C GLY A 20 -25.16 -16.15 22.84
N VAL A 21 -25.15 -15.00 22.21
CA VAL A 21 -25.23 -14.89 20.74
C VAL A 21 -23.85 -14.79 20.12
N ALA A 22 -23.57 -15.67 19.15
CA ALA A 22 -22.48 -15.49 18.20
C ALA A 22 -23.06 -15.38 16.78
N THR A 23 -22.79 -14.27 16.11
CA THR A 23 -23.26 -14.00 14.74
C THR A 23 -22.12 -13.51 13.87
N GLN A 24 -22.07 -14.01 12.66
CA GLN A 24 -21.11 -13.56 11.66
C GLN A 24 -21.56 -12.22 11.09
N GLN A 25 -20.67 -11.24 11.11
CA GLN A 25 -20.90 -9.90 10.57
C GLN A 25 -19.70 -9.48 9.70
N GLY A 26 -19.89 -9.48 8.38
CA GLY A 26 -18.79 -9.31 7.44
C GLY A 26 -17.83 -10.50 7.53
N ASP A 27 -16.53 -10.20 7.62
CA ASP A 27 -15.47 -11.21 7.73
C ASP A 27 -15.17 -11.61 9.19
N GLY A 28 -15.95 -11.13 10.17
CA GLY A 28 -15.71 -11.40 11.58
C GLY A 28 -16.94 -11.88 12.34
N TRP A 29 -16.71 -12.25 13.59
CA TRP A 29 -17.71 -12.75 14.52
C TRP A 29 -18.01 -11.70 15.59
N LEU A 30 -19.29 -11.47 15.81
CA LEU A 30 -19.79 -10.65 16.88
C LEU A 30 -20.43 -11.55 17.94
N VAL A 31 -19.82 -11.59 19.11
CA VAL A 31 -20.27 -12.38 20.25
C VAL A 31 -20.83 -11.42 21.30
N GLY A 32 -22.03 -11.68 21.80
CA GLY A 32 -22.70 -10.84 22.79
C GLY A 32 -23.20 -11.61 23.99
N GLY A 33 -22.93 -11.13 25.19
CA GLY A 33 -23.45 -11.71 26.42
C GLY A 33 -24.95 -11.50 26.57
N SER A 34 -25.45 -10.30 26.29
CA SER A 34 -26.89 -9.96 26.29
C SER A 34 -27.22 -9.14 25.03
N VAL A 35 -28.18 -9.66 24.28
CA VAL A 35 -28.56 -9.06 22.99
C VAL A 35 -30.05 -8.79 22.98
N LYS A 36 -30.44 -7.58 22.53
CA LYS A 36 -31.83 -7.16 22.38
C LYS A 36 -32.10 -6.75 20.95
N LYS A 37 -32.95 -7.50 20.26
CA LYS A 37 -33.43 -7.15 18.93
C LYS A 37 -34.67 -6.25 19.07
N MET A 38 -34.66 -5.16 18.32
CA MET A 38 -35.74 -4.18 18.29
C MET A 38 -36.68 -4.41 17.09
N PRO A 39 -37.90 -3.82 17.07
CA PRO A 39 -38.85 -3.98 15.97
C PRO A 39 -38.34 -3.46 14.62
N ASP A 40 -37.44 -2.47 14.63
CA ASP A 40 -36.76 -1.90 13.45
C ASP A 40 -35.59 -2.75 12.95
N ASN A 41 -35.48 -4.00 13.42
CA ASN A 41 -34.38 -4.91 13.17
C ASN A 41 -33.01 -4.47 13.71
N THR A 42 -32.92 -3.36 14.43
CA THR A 42 -31.66 -3.01 15.10
C THR A 42 -31.39 -3.96 16.27
N ILE A 43 -30.11 -4.22 16.50
CA ILE A 43 -29.66 -5.15 17.53
C ILE A 43 -28.79 -4.37 18.51
N ASN A 44 -29.20 -4.31 19.77
CA ASN A 44 -28.40 -3.74 20.84
C ASN A 44 -27.70 -4.88 21.59
N ILE A 45 -26.39 -4.71 21.80
CA ILE A 45 -25.51 -5.71 22.42
C ILE A 45 -24.89 -5.06 23.65
N GLU A 46 -24.84 -5.80 24.72
CA GLU A 46 -24.17 -5.44 25.95
C GLU A 46 -23.06 -6.45 26.22
N ASN A 47 -21.87 -5.97 26.56
CA ASN A 47 -20.66 -6.76 26.72
C ASN A 47 -20.33 -7.59 25.48
N GLY A 48 -20.23 -6.91 24.33
CA GLY A 48 -19.93 -7.52 23.05
C GLY A 48 -18.43 -7.72 22.84
N LYS A 49 -18.08 -8.77 22.08
CA LYS A 49 -16.74 -9.03 21.56
C LYS A 49 -16.83 -9.11 20.05
N TYR A 50 -15.94 -8.44 19.33
CA TYR A 50 -15.82 -8.60 17.87
C TYR A 50 -14.44 -9.13 17.54
N THR A 51 -14.37 -10.20 16.79
CA THR A 51 -13.12 -10.84 16.37
C THR A 51 -13.18 -11.30 14.92
N THR A 52 -12.04 -11.31 14.27
CA THR A 52 -11.84 -11.98 12.97
C THR A 52 -11.06 -13.29 13.12
N CYS A 53 -10.87 -13.74 14.36
CA CYS A 53 -10.27 -15.03 14.65
C CYS A 53 -11.26 -16.16 14.30
N ASP A 54 -10.78 -17.27 13.76
CA ASP A 54 -11.58 -18.44 13.44
C ASP A 54 -12.06 -19.18 14.72
N GLU A 55 -11.32 -19.02 15.82
CA GLU A 55 -11.65 -19.55 17.13
C GLU A 55 -12.64 -18.59 17.84
N THR A 56 -13.94 -18.93 17.80
CA THR A 56 -15.00 -18.06 18.35
C THR A 56 -15.24 -18.22 19.84
N ASP A 57 -14.89 -19.37 20.40
CA ASP A 57 -15.13 -19.66 21.82
C ASP A 57 -14.05 -19.01 22.72
N HIS A 58 -12.80 -19.00 22.25
CA HIS A 58 -11.67 -18.35 22.91
C HIS A 58 -10.78 -17.65 21.87
N PRO A 59 -11.21 -16.50 21.34
CA PRO A 59 -10.44 -15.80 20.32
C PRO A 59 -9.15 -15.21 20.88
N HIS A 60 -8.03 -15.43 20.19
CA HIS A 60 -6.71 -14.90 20.55
C HIS A 60 -6.67 -13.38 20.62
N PHE A 61 -7.53 -12.73 19.86
CA PHE A 61 -7.71 -11.28 19.93
C PHE A 61 -9.16 -10.89 19.64
N TYR A 62 -9.62 -9.87 20.32
CA TYR A 62 -10.96 -9.32 20.10
C TYR A 62 -11.05 -7.86 20.53
N LEU A 63 -11.98 -7.15 19.91
CA LEU A 63 -12.38 -5.81 20.36
C LEU A 63 -13.51 -6.00 21.40
N ALA A 64 -13.19 -5.73 22.65
CA ALA A 64 -14.18 -5.71 23.72
C ALA A 64 -14.96 -4.39 23.65
N MET A 65 -16.29 -4.46 23.73
CA MET A 65 -17.16 -3.29 23.74
C MET A 65 -18.21 -3.40 24.82
N THR A 66 -18.35 -2.31 25.58
CA THR A 66 -19.33 -2.26 26.67
C THR A 66 -20.76 -2.31 26.14
N LYS A 67 -21.02 -1.56 25.09
CA LYS A 67 -22.31 -1.52 24.38
C LYS A 67 -22.09 -1.38 22.89
N ALA A 68 -22.93 -2.05 22.10
CA ALA A 68 -22.93 -1.88 20.65
C ALA A 68 -24.37 -1.87 20.11
N LYS A 69 -24.58 -1.06 19.07
CA LYS A 69 -25.81 -1.03 18.28
C LYS A 69 -25.51 -1.44 16.85
N VAL A 70 -26.02 -2.57 16.44
CA VAL A 70 -25.90 -3.08 15.07
C VAL A 70 -27.13 -2.63 14.27
N ILE A 71 -26.90 -1.94 13.17
CA ILE A 71 -27.90 -1.64 12.15
C ILE A 71 -27.59 -2.56 10.97
N PRO A 72 -28.33 -3.67 10.79
CA PRO A 72 -28.03 -4.67 9.79
C PRO A 72 -27.86 -4.08 8.38
N GLY A 73 -26.83 -4.52 7.68
CA GLY A 73 -26.50 -4.04 6.33
C GLY A 73 -25.98 -2.60 6.23
N LYS A 74 -25.87 -1.88 7.35
CA LYS A 74 -25.39 -0.49 7.38
C LYS A 74 -24.14 -0.33 8.23
N LYS A 75 -24.26 -0.49 9.55
CA LYS A 75 -23.16 -0.12 10.49
C LYS A 75 -23.32 -0.76 11.86
N VAL A 76 -22.19 -0.89 12.57
CA VAL A 76 -22.13 -1.07 14.03
C VAL A 76 -21.66 0.23 14.65
N VAL A 77 -22.34 0.70 15.67
CA VAL A 77 -21.91 1.82 16.51
C VAL A 77 -21.63 1.24 17.88
N THR A 78 -20.42 1.47 18.41
CA THR A 78 -20.04 0.98 19.74
C THR A 78 -19.83 2.15 20.69
N GLY A 79 -20.13 1.95 21.95
CA GLY A 79 -19.60 2.77 23.03
C GLY A 79 -18.11 2.46 23.28
N PRO A 80 -17.59 2.74 24.48
CA PRO A 80 -16.19 2.49 24.77
C PRO A 80 -15.79 1.05 24.44
N ALA A 81 -14.73 0.94 23.63
CA ALA A 81 -14.20 -0.33 23.17
C ALA A 81 -12.66 -0.32 23.30
N TYR A 82 -12.07 -1.48 23.58
CA TYR A 82 -10.64 -1.67 23.71
C TYR A 82 -10.23 -3.03 23.14
N LEU A 83 -8.99 -3.10 22.69
CA LEU A 83 -8.42 -4.34 22.17
C LEU A 83 -8.01 -5.23 23.33
N VAL A 84 -8.31 -6.54 23.20
CA VAL A 84 -7.81 -7.59 24.08
C VAL A 84 -7.04 -8.58 23.23
N MET A 85 -5.85 -8.96 23.69
CA MET A 85 -4.99 -9.94 23.03
C MET A 85 -4.53 -10.94 24.07
N GLU A 86 -4.75 -12.24 23.79
CA GLU A 86 -4.46 -13.33 24.74
C GLU A 86 -4.95 -13.02 26.17
N ASP A 87 -6.21 -12.58 26.26
CA ASP A 87 -6.88 -12.14 27.49
C ASP A 87 -6.26 -10.93 28.21
N VAL A 88 -5.24 -10.28 27.63
CA VAL A 88 -4.65 -9.06 28.17
C VAL A 88 -5.31 -7.83 27.54
N PRO A 89 -6.01 -6.99 28.32
CA PRO A 89 -6.64 -5.78 27.81
C PRO A 89 -5.61 -4.69 27.54
N ILE A 90 -5.64 -4.15 26.34
CA ILE A 90 -4.75 -3.08 25.89
C ILE A 90 -5.51 -1.75 25.92
N TYR A 91 -5.65 -1.17 27.09
CA TYR A 91 -6.47 0.03 27.31
C TYR A 91 -5.97 1.28 26.60
N PHE A 92 -4.68 1.41 26.33
CA PHE A 92 -4.14 2.59 25.62
C PHE A 92 -4.54 2.63 24.12
N LEU A 93 -5.03 1.52 23.57
CA LEU A 93 -5.66 1.45 22.26
C LEU A 93 -7.20 1.54 22.35
N GLY A 94 -7.73 1.95 23.49
CA GLY A 94 -9.15 2.13 23.70
C GLY A 94 -9.69 3.31 22.90
N ILE A 95 -10.88 3.11 22.31
CA ILE A 95 -11.64 4.15 21.63
C ILE A 95 -12.89 4.47 22.44
N PRO A 96 -13.22 5.75 22.68
CA PRO A 96 -14.39 6.11 23.45
C PRO A 96 -15.68 5.76 22.75
N GLU A 97 -15.71 5.85 21.43
CA GLU A 97 -16.82 5.46 20.56
C GLU A 97 -16.25 4.90 19.25
N GLY A 98 -16.87 3.82 18.75
CA GLY A 98 -16.47 3.17 17.50
C GLY A 98 -17.59 3.19 16.46
N PHE A 99 -17.21 3.36 15.22
CA PHE A 99 -18.12 3.30 14.08
C PHE A 99 -17.56 2.32 13.04
N PHE A 100 -18.24 1.18 12.88
CA PHE A 100 -17.83 0.11 11.97
C PHE A 100 -18.92 -0.10 10.91
N PRO A 101 -18.65 0.25 9.66
CA PRO A 101 -19.61 0.00 8.57
C PRO A 101 -19.67 -1.49 8.19
N ILE A 102 -20.89 -2.04 7.99
CA ILE A 102 -21.16 -3.44 7.62
C ILE A 102 -21.69 -3.51 6.19
N SER A 103 -21.29 -2.80 5.23
CA SER A 103 -21.82 -3.01 3.88
C SER A 103 -20.77 -3.66 2.98
N SER A 104 -21.23 -4.36 1.95
CA SER A 104 -20.38 -4.94 0.92
C SER A 104 -19.58 -3.87 0.17
N GLY A 105 -18.28 -4.05 0.03
CA GLY A 105 -17.35 -3.17 -0.69
C GLY A 105 -16.17 -2.74 0.17
N PRO A 106 -15.09 -2.24 -0.45
CA PRO A 106 -13.92 -1.76 0.27
C PRO A 106 -14.29 -0.57 1.15
N LYS A 107 -13.90 -0.61 2.42
CA LYS A 107 -14.21 0.42 3.42
C LYS A 107 -13.01 0.77 4.25
N SER A 108 -13.00 2.03 4.67
CA SER A 108 -12.03 2.50 5.65
C SER A 108 -12.26 1.82 7.00
N GLY A 109 -11.18 1.45 7.66
CA GLY A 109 -11.24 0.78 8.96
C GLY A 109 -9.89 0.56 9.60
N LEU A 110 -9.93 0.16 10.87
CA LEU A 110 -8.74 -0.16 11.65
C LEU A 110 -8.11 -1.46 11.15
N LEU A 111 -6.81 -1.46 10.99
CA LEU A 111 -6.01 -2.64 10.71
C LEU A 111 -5.51 -3.20 12.04
N MET A 112 -5.83 -4.47 12.29
CA MET A 112 -5.44 -5.12 13.53
C MET A 112 -3.94 -5.39 13.57
N PRO A 113 -3.30 -5.17 14.72
CA PRO A 113 -1.88 -5.40 14.85
C PRO A 113 -1.55 -6.89 14.91
N THR A 114 -0.33 -7.22 14.50
CA THR A 114 0.32 -8.49 14.80
C THR A 114 1.27 -8.32 15.96
N TYR A 115 1.37 -9.33 16.83
CA TYR A 115 2.27 -9.33 17.95
C TYR A 115 3.19 -10.56 17.90
N GLY A 116 4.31 -10.46 18.56
CA GLY A 116 5.27 -11.54 18.61
C GLY A 116 6.57 -11.09 19.26
N GLU A 117 7.58 -11.92 19.16
CA GLU A 117 8.92 -11.68 19.68
C GLU A 117 9.97 -11.82 18.59
N GLU A 118 10.93 -10.93 18.59
CA GLU A 118 12.07 -10.92 17.68
C GLU A 118 13.35 -10.84 18.53
N TYR A 119 14.24 -11.80 18.40
CA TYR A 119 15.43 -11.93 19.25
C TYR A 119 16.26 -10.65 19.38
N THR A 120 16.38 -9.89 18.27
CA THR A 120 17.20 -8.67 18.22
C THR A 120 16.48 -7.39 18.62
N LYS A 121 15.13 -7.39 18.65
CA LYS A 121 14.31 -6.18 18.87
C LYS A 121 13.34 -6.33 20.04
N GLY A 122 13.21 -7.55 20.61
CA GLY A 122 12.30 -7.87 21.71
C GLY A 122 10.86 -8.09 21.22
N PHE A 123 9.90 -7.94 22.14
CA PHE A 123 8.49 -8.05 21.80
C PHE A 123 8.06 -6.91 20.88
N PHE A 124 7.19 -7.22 19.95
CA PHE A 124 6.66 -6.24 19.00
C PHE A 124 5.15 -6.23 18.93
N LEU A 125 4.64 -5.06 18.61
CA LEU A 125 3.29 -4.83 18.12
C LEU A 125 3.43 -4.07 16.80
N ARG A 126 3.17 -4.75 15.66
CA ARG A 126 3.33 -4.18 14.32
C ARG A 126 2.05 -4.31 13.51
N ASP A 127 2.00 -3.62 12.37
CA ASP A 127 0.87 -3.57 11.44
C ASP A 127 -0.39 -2.89 12.01
N LEU A 128 -0.33 -2.31 13.23
CA LEU A 128 -1.40 -1.45 13.69
C LEU A 128 -1.55 -0.26 12.76
N GLY A 129 -2.74 -0.03 12.27
CA GLY A 129 -2.91 1.03 11.32
C GLY A 129 -4.36 1.33 10.97
N TYR A 130 -4.51 2.11 9.92
CA TYR A 130 -5.80 2.46 9.39
C TYR A 130 -5.80 2.36 7.85
N TYR A 131 -6.83 1.72 7.33
CA TYR A 131 -7.08 1.62 5.90
C TYR A 131 -8.10 2.66 5.48
N PHE A 132 -7.73 3.48 4.51
CA PHE A 132 -8.58 4.51 3.91
C PHE A 132 -8.98 4.09 2.51
N THR A 133 -10.27 4.14 2.22
CA THR A 133 -10.77 4.12 0.85
C THR A 133 -10.80 5.55 0.31
N LEU A 134 -10.06 5.81 -0.74
CA LEU A 134 -9.97 7.13 -1.39
C LEU A 134 -10.86 7.15 -2.64
N GLY A 135 -12.17 7.07 -2.42
CA GLY A 135 -13.17 6.95 -3.48
C GLY A 135 -13.12 5.58 -4.17
N ASP A 136 -13.50 5.53 -5.45
CA ASP A 136 -13.62 4.28 -6.21
C ASP A 136 -12.33 3.86 -6.91
N TYR A 137 -11.29 4.68 -6.88
CA TYR A 137 -10.10 4.51 -7.71
C TYR A 137 -8.81 4.29 -6.94
N ALA A 138 -8.79 4.56 -5.64
CA ALA A 138 -7.58 4.44 -4.83
C ALA A 138 -7.87 3.98 -3.41
N ASP A 139 -6.86 3.40 -2.78
CA ASP A 139 -6.83 3.08 -1.36
C ASP A 139 -5.53 3.57 -0.73
N LEU A 140 -5.50 3.67 0.58
CA LEU A 140 -4.31 3.98 1.36
C LEU A 140 -4.36 3.22 2.68
N ALA A 141 -3.35 2.40 2.94
CA ALA A 141 -3.14 1.76 4.23
C ALA A 141 -1.92 2.39 4.91
N VAL A 142 -2.12 2.97 6.08
CA VAL A 142 -1.03 3.48 6.93
C VAL A 142 -0.88 2.53 8.11
N ARG A 143 0.33 2.06 8.35
CA ARG A 143 0.64 1.12 9.45
C ARG A 143 1.83 1.58 10.23
N GLY A 144 1.86 1.22 11.52
CA GLY A 144 2.99 1.44 12.40
C GLY A 144 3.34 0.18 13.18
N GLY A 145 4.56 0.15 13.70
CA GLY A 145 5.04 -0.91 14.56
C GLY A 145 6.00 -0.36 15.60
N ILE A 146 5.95 -0.92 16.79
CA ILE A 146 6.83 -0.60 17.93
C ILE A 146 7.42 -1.88 18.51
N TYR A 147 8.62 -1.77 19.03
CA TYR A 147 9.39 -2.86 19.62
C TYR A 147 9.88 -2.46 21.00
N THR A 148 9.94 -3.40 21.94
CA THR A 148 10.29 -3.11 23.34
C THR A 148 11.71 -2.58 23.51
N LEU A 149 12.67 -2.95 22.64
CA LEU A 149 14.02 -2.40 22.66
C LEU A 149 14.15 -1.02 21.97
N GLY A 150 13.02 -0.36 21.71
CA GLY A 150 12.93 1.01 21.22
C GLY A 150 13.08 1.19 19.71
N SER A 151 13.03 0.12 18.92
CA SER A 151 12.85 0.20 17.49
C SER A 151 11.40 0.56 17.16
N TRP A 152 11.18 1.21 16.01
CA TRP A 152 9.86 1.49 15.50
C TRP A 152 9.87 1.56 13.97
N GLU A 153 8.71 1.33 13.38
CA GLU A 153 8.52 1.38 11.93
C GLU A 153 7.19 2.03 11.56
N ALA A 154 7.15 2.61 10.39
CA ALA A 154 5.94 3.16 9.79
C ALA A 154 5.91 2.83 8.31
N SER A 155 4.73 2.52 7.79
CA SER A 155 4.54 2.25 6.37
C SER A 155 3.26 2.87 5.84
N ALA A 156 3.29 3.24 4.56
CA ALA A 156 2.14 3.70 3.81
C ALA A 156 2.09 2.95 2.48
N ALA A 157 1.00 2.26 2.23
CA ALA A 157 0.78 1.50 1.00
C ALA A 157 -0.51 1.96 0.33
N SER A 158 -0.44 2.29 -0.95
CA SER A 158 -1.56 2.76 -1.76
C SER A 158 -1.62 1.98 -3.05
N ARG A 159 -2.83 1.63 -3.47
CA ARG A 159 -3.10 1.11 -4.81
C ARG A 159 -4.09 2.03 -5.48
N TYR A 160 -3.91 2.25 -6.76
CA TYR A 160 -4.84 3.04 -7.54
C TYR A 160 -5.04 2.42 -8.92
N ILE A 161 -6.29 2.43 -9.36
CA ILE A 161 -6.69 1.89 -10.65
C ILE A 161 -7.83 2.72 -11.22
N LYS A 162 -7.66 3.15 -12.46
CA LYS A 162 -8.74 3.69 -13.27
C LYS A 162 -8.82 2.89 -14.56
N ARG A 163 -9.86 2.05 -14.66
CA ARG A 163 -10.06 1.15 -15.79
C ARG A 163 -9.90 1.89 -17.10
N TYR A 164 -9.20 1.27 -18.06
CA TYR A 164 -8.89 1.81 -19.38
C TYR A 164 -8.06 3.10 -19.40
N LYS A 165 -7.44 3.49 -18.27
CA LYS A 165 -6.58 4.67 -18.20
C LYS A 165 -5.21 4.36 -17.59
N TYR A 166 -5.17 3.94 -16.34
CA TYR A 166 -3.92 3.63 -15.65
C TYR A 166 -4.14 2.77 -14.41
N SER A 167 -3.09 2.12 -14.00
CA SER A 167 -3.02 1.43 -12.71
C SER A 167 -1.64 1.60 -12.10
N GLY A 168 -1.57 1.47 -10.79
CA GLY A 168 -0.30 1.54 -10.09
C GLY A 168 -0.42 1.22 -8.61
N SER A 169 0.74 1.14 -7.97
CA SER A 169 0.87 0.99 -6.53
C SER A 169 2.03 1.84 -6.02
N PHE A 170 1.86 2.36 -4.83
CA PHE A 170 2.88 3.08 -4.09
C PHE A 170 3.04 2.45 -2.71
N ASN A 171 4.27 2.21 -2.30
CA ASN A 171 4.60 1.69 -0.98
C ASN A 171 5.83 2.45 -0.45
N MET A 172 5.70 3.00 0.73
CA MET A 172 6.77 3.66 1.46
C MET A 172 6.90 3.03 2.83
N GLN A 173 8.12 2.71 3.23
CA GLN A 173 8.45 2.18 4.55
C GLN A 173 9.59 2.98 5.14
N TYR A 174 9.45 3.29 6.41
CA TYR A 174 10.49 3.90 7.22
C TYR A 174 10.65 3.12 8.52
N SER A 175 11.87 2.90 8.93
CA SER A 175 12.18 2.21 10.19
C SER A 175 13.36 2.84 10.90
N ASN A 176 13.27 2.95 12.20
CA ASN A 176 14.38 3.29 13.08
C ASN A 176 14.68 2.06 13.94
N ILE A 177 15.77 1.40 13.58
CA ILE A 177 16.17 0.13 14.20
C ILE A 177 17.21 0.41 15.28
N LYS A 178 17.00 -0.20 16.44
CA LYS A 178 17.95 -0.27 17.53
C LYS A 178 18.12 -1.72 17.93
N THR A 179 19.33 -2.20 17.94
CA THR A 179 19.70 -3.57 18.34
C THR A 179 20.89 -3.50 19.30
N GLY A 180 20.98 -4.43 20.24
CA GLY A 180 22.00 -4.42 21.29
C GLY A 180 21.68 -3.47 22.42
N GLU A 181 22.48 -3.47 23.47
CA GLU A 181 22.34 -2.58 24.62
C GLU A 181 23.14 -1.30 24.43
N LYS A 182 22.56 -0.16 24.83
CA LYS A 182 23.20 1.14 24.69
C LYS A 182 24.47 1.21 25.57
N GLY A 183 25.62 1.35 24.93
CA GLY A 183 26.95 1.37 25.58
C GLY A 183 27.78 0.15 25.25
N GLU A 184 27.20 -0.93 24.73
CA GLU A 184 27.90 -2.11 24.29
C GLU A 184 28.38 -1.98 22.83
N PRO A 185 29.45 -2.72 22.44
CA PRO A 185 30.02 -2.63 21.08
C PRO A 185 29.08 -3.11 19.95
N ASP A 186 28.06 -3.89 20.30
CA ASP A 186 27.06 -4.42 19.38
C ASP A 186 25.82 -3.49 19.21
N TYR A 187 25.82 -2.35 19.89
CA TYR A 187 24.71 -1.39 19.76
C TYR A 187 24.69 -0.76 18.37
N ILE A 188 23.60 -1.00 17.67
CA ILE A 188 23.34 -0.44 16.35
C ILE A 188 22.09 0.44 16.44
N LYS A 189 22.21 1.68 15.97
CA LYS A 189 21.08 2.58 15.72
C LYS A 189 21.11 3.03 14.29
N GLN A 190 20.12 2.66 13.50
CA GLN A 190 20.06 2.97 12.08
C GLN A 190 18.63 3.29 11.63
N SER A 191 18.52 4.32 10.80
CA SER A 191 17.28 4.67 10.11
C SER A 191 17.34 4.17 8.67
N ASN A 192 16.31 3.47 8.26
CA ASN A 192 16.20 2.91 6.92
C ASN A 192 14.88 3.34 6.29
N PHE A 193 14.90 3.54 5.01
CA PHE A 193 13.67 3.76 4.25
C PHE A 193 13.69 3.00 2.93
N ARG A 194 12.49 2.73 2.42
CA ARG A 194 12.27 2.14 1.11
C ARG A 194 11.06 2.80 0.46
N ILE A 195 11.19 3.08 -0.82
CA ILE A 195 10.11 3.58 -1.66
C ILE A 195 9.97 2.65 -2.86
N GLN A 196 8.76 2.17 -3.10
CA GLN A 196 8.40 1.40 -4.28
C GLN A 196 7.22 2.08 -4.95
N TRP A 197 7.34 2.33 -6.23
CA TRP A 197 6.26 2.88 -7.03
C TRP A 197 6.20 2.18 -8.37
N THR A 198 5.04 1.64 -8.67
CA THR A 198 4.75 1.10 -9.99
C THR A 198 3.60 1.88 -10.62
N HIS A 199 3.74 2.22 -11.87
CA HIS A 199 2.71 2.87 -12.65
C HIS A 199 2.71 2.34 -14.07
N SER A 200 1.53 2.04 -14.59
CA SER A 200 1.33 1.63 -15.97
C SER A 200 0.13 2.36 -16.54
N GLN A 201 0.36 3.10 -17.60
CA GLN A 201 -0.69 3.72 -18.40
C GLN A 201 -1.23 2.71 -19.42
N ASP A 202 -2.55 2.63 -19.57
CA ASP A 202 -3.18 1.83 -20.64
C ASP A 202 -2.87 2.50 -22.01
N PRO A 203 -2.27 1.77 -22.96
CA PRO A 203 -1.98 2.33 -24.29
C PRO A 203 -3.20 2.87 -25.03
N LYS A 204 -4.39 2.35 -24.72
CA LYS A 204 -5.66 2.79 -25.32
C LYS A 204 -6.15 4.13 -24.75
N ALA A 205 -5.70 4.51 -23.54
CA ALA A 205 -6.12 5.74 -22.88
C ALA A 205 -5.67 7.00 -23.61
N ASN A 206 -4.48 6.95 -24.22
CA ASN A 206 -3.90 8.05 -24.95
C ASN A 206 -3.07 7.51 -26.12
N PRO A 207 -3.71 7.21 -27.26
CA PRO A 207 -3.01 6.69 -28.43
C PRO A 207 -1.84 7.58 -28.81
N GLY A 208 -0.68 6.97 -29.00
CA GLY A 208 0.57 7.68 -29.32
C GLY A 208 1.32 8.25 -28.11
N SER A 209 0.88 7.98 -26.87
CA SER A 209 1.64 8.35 -25.65
C SER A 209 1.59 7.21 -24.66
N THR A 210 2.75 6.83 -24.10
CA THR A 210 2.84 5.83 -23.03
C THR A 210 3.67 6.36 -21.89
N PHE A 211 3.24 6.05 -20.67
CA PHE A 211 3.98 6.35 -19.46
C PHE A 211 4.01 5.11 -18.56
N SER A 212 5.19 4.74 -18.11
CA SER A 212 5.39 3.65 -17.15
C SER A 212 6.48 4.01 -16.15
N ALA A 213 6.31 3.54 -14.93
CA ALA A 213 7.29 3.70 -13.87
C ALA A 213 7.40 2.42 -13.06
N SER A 214 8.63 2.05 -12.74
CA SER A 214 8.98 0.98 -11.82
C SER A 214 10.13 1.46 -10.94
N VAL A 215 9.79 2.08 -9.82
CA VAL A 215 10.75 2.65 -8.87
C VAL A 215 10.88 1.70 -7.69
N ASN A 216 12.09 1.32 -7.34
CA ASN A 216 12.43 0.57 -6.14
C ASN A 216 13.72 1.17 -5.58
N PHE A 217 13.56 2.08 -4.64
CA PHE A 217 14.66 2.78 -3.99
C PHE A 217 14.67 2.48 -2.50
N ALA A 218 15.83 2.12 -1.95
CA ALA A 218 15.98 1.82 -0.54
C ALA A 218 17.35 2.26 -0.04
N THR A 219 17.46 2.62 1.24
CA THR A 219 18.77 2.77 1.89
C THR A 219 19.49 1.42 1.93
N SER A 220 20.82 1.44 1.87
CA SER A 220 21.65 0.22 1.88
C SER A 220 21.43 -0.67 3.11
N GLY A 221 21.08 -0.06 4.24
CA GLY A 221 20.75 -0.79 5.47
C GLY A 221 19.38 -1.44 5.48
N TYR A 222 18.49 -1.09 4.57
CA TYR A 222 17.11 -1.61 4.57
C TYR A 222 17.07 -3.13 4.41
N SER A 223 17.77 -3.68 3.45
CA SER A 223 17.79 -5.13 3.19
C SER A 223 18.36 -5.91 4.36
N LYS A 224 19.35 -5.36 5.07
CA LYS A 224 20.04 -6.02 6.18
C LYS A 224 19.25 -5.97 7.49
N TYR A 225 18.60 -4.85 7.81
CA TYR A 225 18.03 -4.59 9.14
C TYR A 225 16.51 -4.48 9.19
N SER A 226 15.86 -4.22 8.07
CA SER A 226 14.41 -3.92 8.03
C SER A 226 13.62 -4.88 7.15
N ALA A 227 14.26 -5.58 6.19
CA ALA A 227 13.55 -6.48 5.30
C ALA A 227 13.17 -7.78 6.01
N THR A 228 11.92 -8.20 5.81
CA THR A 228 11.39 -9.49 6.30
C THR A 228 11.35 -10.57 5.20
N ASN A 229 11.46 -10.16 3.94
CA ASN A 229 11.41 -11.07 2.79
C ASN A 229 12.82 -11.48 2.37
N LEU A 230 13.07 -12.79 2.28
CA LEU A 230 14.36 -13.36 1.94
C LEU A 230 14.90 -12.87 0.59
N ASN A 231 14.04 -12.71 -0.42
CA ASN A 231 14.45 -12.20 -1.73
C ASN A 231 14.98 -10.76 -1.66
N VAL A 232 14.43 -9.93 -0.76
CA VAL A 232 14.90 -8.56 -0.54
C VAL A 232 16.21 -8.54 0.25
N ILE A 233 16.36 -9.45 1.22
CA ILE A 233 17.61 -9.61 2.00
C ILE A 233 18.78 -10.03 1.11
N LEU A 234 18.53 -10.94 0.18
CA LEU A 234 19.55 -11.46 -0.75
C LEU A 234 19.80 -10.53 -1.96
N ALA A 235 18.89 -9.61 -2.24
CA ALA A 235 19.06 -8.68 -3.36
C ALA A 235 20.15 -7.65 -3.07
N THR A 236 21.26 -7.76 -3.76
CA THR A 236 22.39 -6.82 -3.67
C THR A 236 22.25 -5.65 -4.63
N GLN A 237 21.44 -5.80 -5.66
CA GLN A 237 21.20 -4.77 -6.67
C GLN A 237 19.72 -4.49 -6.85
N THR A 238 19.35 -3.22 -6.88
CA THR A 238 18.01 -2.75 -7.18
C THR A 238 18.03 -1.78 -8.34
N ASN A 239 17.04 -1.90 -9.22
CA ASN A 239 16.93 -1.06 -10.40
C ASN A 239 15.57 -0.33 -10.38
N SER A 240 15.60 0.93 -10.77
CA SER A 240 14.42 1.76 -10.97
C SER A 240 14.41 2.31 -12.37
N SER A 241 13.26 2.41 -12.98
CA SER A 241 13.09 3.00 -14.31
C SER A 241 11.79 3.75 -14.42
N ILE A 242 11.83 4.89 -15.10
CA ILE A 242 10.67 5.66 -15.51
C ILE A 242 10.81 5.90 -17.01
N ALA A 243 9.78 5.58 -17.78
CA ALA A 243 9.79 5.71 -19.21
C ALA A 243 8.56 6.47 -19.70
N TYR A 244 8.78 7.45 -20.55
CA TYR A 244 7.75 8.16 -21.27
C TYR A 244 8.05 8.11 -22.76
N SER A 245 7.05 7.80 -23.57
CA SER A 245 7.18 7.92 -25.01
C SER A 245 5.98 8.64 -25.61
N LYS A 246 6.25 9.41 -26.68
CA LYS A 246 5.25 10.15 -27.44
C LYS A 246 5.51 9.98 -28.92
N ASN A 247 4.50 9.48 -29.64
CA ASN A 247 4.46 9.42 -31.09
C ASN A 247 3.36 10.36 -31.57
N TRP A 248 3.69 11.28 -32.46
CA TRP A 248 2.69 12.17 -33.05
C TRP A 248 2.10 11.49 -34.28
N ALA A 249 0.87 11.05 -34.18
CA ALA A 249 0.17 10.37 -35.25
C ALA A 249 0.13 11.22 -36.55
N GLY A 250 0.39 10.62 -37.68
CA GLY A 250 0.43 11.32 -38.97
C GLY A 250 1.69 12.15 -39.22
N THR A 251 2.64 12.16 -38.28
CA THR A 251 3.93 12.84 -38.42
C THR A 251 5.09 11.87 -38.27
N PRO A 252 6.27 12.16 -38.80
CA PRO A 252 7.46 11.31 -38.57
C PRO A 252 8.12 11.47 -37.22
N PHE A 253 7.54 12.26 -36.30
CA PHE A 253 8.18 12.63 -35.04
C PHE A 253 7.84 11.64 -33.92
N SER A 254 8.86 11.28 -33.15
CA SER A 254 8.72 10.54 -31.89
C SER A 254 9.71 11.04 -30.84
N LEU A 255 9.29 11.03 -29.59
CA LEU A 255 10.10 11.42 -28.44
C LEU A 255 10.05 10.27 -27.43
N SER A 256 11.19 9.88 -26.89
CA SER A 256 11.28 9.04 -25.71
C SER A 256 12.14 9.70 -24.63
N ALA A 257 11.67 9.63 -23.41
CA ALA A 257 12.38 10.13 -22.23
C ALA A 257 12.46 8.99 -21.20
N ASN A 258 13.66 8.61 -20.81
CA ASN A 258 13.90 7.55 -19.86
C ASN A 258 14.76 8.04 -18.70
N MET A 259 14.42 7.56 -17.51
CA MET A 259 15.22 7.71 -16.32
C MET A 259 15.51 6.32 -15.76
N SER A 260 16.73 6.07 -15.32
CA SER A 260 17.10 4.83 -14.63
C SER A 260 17.99 5.10 -13.43
N ILE A 261 17.76 4.36 -12.36
CA ILE A 261 18.58 4.36 -11.15
C ILE A 261 18.95 2.91 -10.87
N SER A 262 20.24 2.67 -10.71
CA SER A 262 20.77 1.38 -10.28
C SER A 262 21.52 1.56 -8.97
N GLN A 263 21.15 0.80 -7.95
CA GLN A 263 21.78 0.83 -6.62
C GLN A 263 22.42 -0.51 -6.33
N ASN A 264 23.62 -0.48 -5.77
CA ASN A 264 24.30 -1.65 -5.21
C ASN A 264 24.41 -1.47 -3.69
N SER A 265 23.70 -2.31 -2.93
CA SER A 265 23.64 -2.23 -1.46
C SER A 265 24.94 -2.70 -0.77
N GLN A 266 25.75 -3.53 -1.41
CA GLN A 266 27.04 -3.98 -0.85
C GLN A 266 28.09 -2.88 -0.91
N ASN A 267 28.23 -2.25 -2.08
CA ASN A 267 29.23 -1.20 -2.30
C ASN A 267 28.71 0.20 -2.00
N LYS A 268 27.42 0.32 -1.62
CA LYS A 268 26.72 1.60 -1.38
C LYS A 268 26.84 2.56 -2.55
N THR A 269 26.89 2.06 -3.78
CA THR A 269 27.00 2.87 -4.99
C THR A 269 25.65 3.04 -5.65
N ILE A 270 25.42 4.24 -6.18
CA ILE A 270 24.23 4.62 -6.93
C ILE A 270 24.65 5.19 -8.26
N SER A 271 24.08 4.65 -9.33
CA SER A 271 24.24 5.16 -10.68
C SER A 271 22.89 5.68 -11.17
N VAL A 272 22.83 6.94 -11.49
CA VAL A 272 21.60 7.65 -11.94
C VAL A 272 21.83 8.12 -13.37
N THR A 273 20.93 7.73 -14.26
CA THR A 273 20.86 8.27 -15.61
C THR A 273 19.58 9.07 -15.73
N LEU A 274 19.72 10.41 -15.87
CA LEU A 274 18.59 11.35 -15.80
C LEU A 274 18.89 12.65 -16.57
N PRO A 275 18.14 12.97 -17.59
CA PRO A 275 17.33 12.09 -18.43
C PRO A 275 18.15 11.49 -19.60
N THR A 276 17.66 10.39 -20.14
CA THR A 276 17.99 10.01 -21.51
C THR A 276 16.84 10.46 -22.41
N LEU A 277 17.06 11.46 -23.22
CA LEU A 277 16.09 11.95 -24.20
C LEU A 277 16.50 11.48 -25.59
N VAL A 278 15.56 10.90 -26.33
CA VAL A 278 15.76 10.54 -27.73
C VAL A 278 14.61 11.15 -28.53
N PHE A 279 14.99 12.08 -29.40
CA PHE A 279 14.07 12.64 -30.39
C PHE A 279 14.38 12.01 -31.75
N ASN A 280 13.39 11.36 -32.34
CA ASN A 280 13.57 10.65 -33.59
C ASN A 280 12.60 11.19 -34.64
N VAL A 281 13.12 11.48 -35.80
CA VAL A 281 12.37 11.78 -37.03
C VAL A 281 12.50 10.59 -37.95
N SER A 282 11.43 9.81 -38.07
CA SER A 282 11.39 8.66 -38.96
C SER A 282 11.57 9.11 -40.40
N ARG A 283 12.06 8.21 -41.24
CA ARG A 283 12.31 8.51 -42.64
C ARG A 283 11.07 9.14 -43.33
N PHE A 284 11.26 10.31 -43.89
CA PHE A 284 10.25 11.01 -44.68
C PHE A 284 10.86 11.49 -45.97
N TYR A 285 10.00 11.75 -46.95
CA TYR A 285 10.38 12.18 -48.28
C TYR A 285 9.84 13.60 -48.53
N PRO A 286 10.64 14.64 -48.32
CA PRO A 286 10.17 16.04 -48.32
C PRO A 286 9.69 16.50 -49.70
N PHE A 287 10.23 15.92 -50.78
CA PHE A 287 9.93 16.30 -52.15
C PHE A 287 8.96 15.37 -52.84
N LYS A 288 8.33 14.43 -52.11
CA LYS A 288 7.39 13.48 -52.71
C LYS A 288 6.07 14.17 -52.99
N ARG A 289 5.61 14.07 -54.23
CA ARG A 289 4.31 14.61 -54.65
C ARG A 289 3.16 13.89 -53.93
N LYS A 290 2.11 14.65 -53.57
CA LYS A 290 0.90 14.12 -52.93
C LYS A 290 0.10 13.22 -53.91
N GLU A 291 0.06 13.59 -55.17
CA GLU A 291 -0.62 12.82 -56.20
C GLU A 291 0.41 12.20 -57.16
N LYS A 292 0.39 10.87 -57.28
CA LYS A 292 1.30 10.13 -58.16
C LYS A 292 0.78 10.14 -59.60
N THR A 293 1.44 10.90 -60.44
CA THR A 293 1.25 10.88 -61.89
C THR A 293 2.57 10.44 -62.54
N GLY A 294 2.68 9.16 -62.95
CA GLY A 294 3.84 8.63 -63.67
C GLY A 294 4.95 8.07 -62.77
N LYS A 295 6.17 7.90 -63.35
CA LYS A 295 7.34 7.37 -62.63
C LYS A 295 7.90 8.40 -61.65
N ASP A 296 8.41 7.91 -60.48
CA ASP A 296 9.04 8.76 -59.48
C ASP A 296 10.26 9.46 -60.07
N ARG A 297 10.35 10.78 -59.88
CA ARG A 297 11.52 11.58 -60.26
C ARG A 297 12.66 11.37 -59.27
N TRP A 298 13.90 11.63 -59.67
CA TRP A 298 15.09 11.40 -58.85
C TRP A 298 15.04 12.11 -57.50
N TYR A 299 14.51 13.35 -57.43
CA TYR A 299 14.38 14.12 -56.19
C TYR A 299 13.31 13.61 -55.24
N GLU A 300 12.30 12.89 -55.72
CA GLU A 300 11.24 12.26 -54.91
C GLU A 300 11.76 11.07 -54.13
N LYS A 301 12.93 10.52 -54.49
CA LYS A 301 13.63 9.45 -53.81
C LYS A 301 14.51 9.94 -52.65
N ILE A 302 14.70 11.27 -52.56
CA ILE A 302 15.46 11.84 -51.45
C ILE A 302 14.68 11.67 -50.17
N SER A 303 15.26 10.92 -49.23
CA SER A 303 14.68 10.69 -47.92
C SER A 303 15.56 11.34 -46.83
N MET A 304 14.92 11.84 -45.80
CA MET A 304 15.57 12.39 -44.63
C MET A 304 15.11 11.62 -43.39
N GLN A 305 16.04 11.44 -42.45
CA GLN A 305 15.79 10.94 -41.10
C GLN A 305 16.73 11.65 -40.13
N TYR A 306 16.29 11.77 -38.88
CA TYR A 306 17.12 12.40 -37.84
C TYR A 306 16.91 11.69 -36.54
N THR A 307 17.99 11.48 -35.77
CA THR A 307 17.93 10.97 -34.42
C THR A 307 18.87 11.79 -33.54
N GLY A 308 18.31 12.53 -32.60
CA GLY A 308 19.03 13.25 -31.56
C GLY A 308 18.92 12.50 -30.24
N LYS A 309 20.06 12.29 -29.56
CA LYS A 309 20.12 11.67 -28.24
C LYS A 309 20.87 12.58 -27.27
N MET A 310 20.26 12.80 -26.09
CA MET A 310 20.89 13.47 -24.96
C MET A 310 20.87 12.49 -23.78
N THR A 311 22.00 12.32 -23.11
CA THR A 311 22.10 11.46 -21.93
C THR A 311 22.93 12.20 -20.88
N ASN A 312 22.40 12.28 -19.66
CA ASN A 312 23.13 12.69 -18.49
C ASN A 312 23.20 11.52 -17.51
N SER A 313 24.41 11.20 -17.02
CA SER A 313 24.60 10.10 -16.08
C SER A 313 25.58 10.50 -14.99
N VAL A 314 25.24 10.16 -13.76
CA VAL A 314 26.03 10.40 -12.56
C VAL A 314 26.19 9.09 -11.80
N SER A 315 27.39 8.78 -11.35
CA SER A 315 27.66 7.64 -10.49
C SER A 315 28.33 8.13 -9.21
N THR A 316 27.74 7.80 -8.08
CA THR A 316 28.16 8.31 -6.77
C THR A 316 27.89 7.28 -5.67
N THR A 317 28.28 7.60 -4.44
CA THR A 317 27.93 6.81 -3.25
C THR A 317 26.64 7.35 -2.60
N GLU A 318 25.97 6.51 -1.81
CA GLU A 318 24.71 6.85 -1.14
C GLU A 318 24.82 8.14 -0.32
N ASP A 319 25.94 8.37 0.37
CA ASP A 319 26.17 9.51 1.25
C ASP A 319 26.28 10.86 0.49
N LYS A 320 26.63 10.80 -0.79
CA LYS A 320 26.92 12.00 -1.62
C LYS A 320 25.80 12.35 -2.61
N ILE A 321 24.76 11.54 -2.73
CA ILE A 321 23.73 11.72 -3.77
C ILE A 321 23.01 13.07 -3.69
N PHE A 322 22.92 13.67 -2.49
CA PHE A 322 22.33 15.00 -2.26
C PHE A 322 23.37 16.08 -1.93
N SER A 323 24.66 15.80 -2.13
CA SER A 323 25.68 16.81 -1.91
C SER A 323 25.80 17.74 -3.13
N MET A 324 26.15 18.99 -2.89
CA MET A 324 26.39 19.97 -3.97
C MET A 324 27.54 19.58 -4.90
N GLU A 325 28.40 18.64 -4.50
CA GLU A 325 29.50 18.13 -5.33
C GLU A 325 29.03 17.16 -6.42
N THR A 326 27.79 16.66 -6.31
CA THR A 326 27.22 15.63 -7.21
C THR A 326 26.16 16.21 -8.16
N LEU A 327 25.67 17.40 -7.90
CA LEU A 327 24.73 18.15 -8.73
C LEU A 327 25.46 19.11 -9.66
#